data_a933dad4fce828e9988f556b5cc8fa21
#
_entry.id   a933dad4fce828e9988f556b5cc8fa21
#
_cell.length_a   1.000
_cell.length_b   1.000
_cell.length_c   1.000
_cell.angle_alpha   90.00
_cell.angle_beta   90.00
_cell.angle_gamma   90.00
#
_symmetry.space_group_name_H-M   'P 1'
#
loop_
_entity.id
_entity.type
_entity.pdbx_description
1 polymer ?
#
loop_
_entity_poly.entity_id
_entity_poly.type
_entity_poly.pdbx_seq_one_letter_code
_entity_poly.pdbx_strand_id
1 'polypeptide(L)'
;MKTRTRSPLRALALPVLLALAVGCGGEDSDADAAADTAAATDSDSAADSASDSDSDSASDSESDSDSDSDSDSDSDSDSDSDSDSDSDSDTAAPALCPDGQPVRPFVAAAPGTHRHDLAADFTLTRTDGTTLRLSEHWTGCDTYVVIPDTIPRTQLDATSVWARDLPGLMAASPPNTHYLFISRAPTDEAAAAAATAMAARFIDAVIDMPADEGGFWLAHLHTTPQRAATLEPWLATVLTSGIGATGFVIDRTQRLRGLGSLADVTRTNQAASAAGAWPFEANLAYAAHDAHYLNAEAAHDLALAADAAAAPPTELVAWDGEVLAEFAETQITLPPPAEMATYDTLVIDIDLRCPNPNIPEPGNCGAWDYLAHLRLLPEDPESTDAPIELARFITSYHRETRWTLDVSPMLAHLRAGGTRTLRWDFAPSWNTQPTATRLALRLSNRKKGAHPTTAVPLYFGGAFNDTYNASFAPIDVPIPATATRVELYAVITGHGAETSQCAEFCNHAHEFTVNGQPYLKSHPTVGLATGCVPELKNRMVPNQYGTWWYGRGGWCPGQAVTPWVVDLTATVAPAPPPPSATAVSSAAPRPPPTPATS
;
A
#
# COMPACT_ATOMS: atom_id res chain seq x y z
N MET A 1 -41.58 -48.07 2.65
CA MET A 1 -41.11 -48.08 4.03
C MET A 1 -39.84 -48.90 4.09
N LYS A 2 -38.68 -48.24 3.90
CA LYS A 2 -37.32 -48.83 4.10
C LYS A 2 -36.46 -47.73 4.70
N THR A 3 -36.20 -47.85 5.96
CA THR A 3 -35.32 -47.03 6.80
C THR A 3 -33.87 -47.24 6.38
N ARG A 4 -33.14 -46.19 6.04
CA ARG A 4 -31.67 -46.17 5.91
C ARG A 4 -31.08 -45.52 7.13
N THR A 5 -30.34 -46.31 7.88
CA THR A 5 -29.50 -45.93 9.00
C THR A 5 -28.24 -45.20 8.47
N ARG A 6 -27.94 -44.01 9.00
CA ARG A 6 -26.67 -43.30 8.80
C ARG A 6 -25.68 -43.72 9.86
N SER A 7 -24.51 -44.14 9.43
CA SER A 7 -23.33 -44.33 10.30
C SER A 7 -22.56 -43.04 10.47
N PRO A 8 -21.97 -42.74 11.62
CA PRO A 8 -21.20 -41.51 11.81
C PRO A 8 -19.75 -41.67 11.31
N LEU A 9 -19.30 -40.68 10.52
CA LEU A 9 -17.89 -40.52 10.17
C LEU A 9 -17.09 -40.07 11.39
N ARG A 10 -16.05 -40.83 11.71
CA ARG A 10 -15.02 -40.45 12.67
C ARG A 10 -14.06 -39.46 12.01
N ALA A 11 -13.90 -38.29 12.64
CA ALA A 11 -12.84 -37.37 12.30
C ALA A 11 -11.50 -37.94 12.85
N LEU A 12 -10.54 -38.17 11.94
CA LEU A 12 -9.13 -38.39 12.30
C LEU A 12 -8.44 -37.02 12.32
N ALA A 13 -8.02 -36.62 13.52
CA ALA A 13 -7.08 -35.52 13.67
C ALA A 13 -5.65 -36.03 13.46
N LEU A 14 -4.94 -35.52 12.48
CA LEU A 14 -3.50 -35.70 12.32
C LEU A 14 -2.77 -34.57 13.06
N PRO A 15 -1.76 -34.86 13.89
CA PRO A 15 -0.91 -33.83 14.44
C PRO A 15 0.16 -33.41 13.42
N VAL A 16 0.23 -32.11 13.14
CA VAL A 16 1.32 -31.50 12.39
C VAL A 16 2.51 -31.34 13.33
N LEU A 17 3.57 -32.12 13.10
CA LEU A 17 4.86 -31.92 13.75
C LEU A 17 5.66 -30.90 12.94
N LEU A 18 5.87 -29.71 13.53
CA LEU A 18 6.79 -28.70 13.00
C LEU A 18 8.20 -29.02 13.55
N ALA A 19 9.10 -29.48 12.68
CA ALA A 19 10.50 -29.66 13.04
C ALA A 19 11.26 -28.36 12.75
N LEU A 20 11.65 -27.63 13.81
CA LEU A 20 12.60 -26.52 13.75
C LEU A 20 14.03 -27.09 13.74
N ALA A 21 14.80 -26.83 12.69
CA ALA A 21 16.24 -27.03 12.69
C ALA A 21 16.92 -25.83 13.34
N VAL A 22 17.54 -26.06 14.49
CA VAL A 22 18.37 -25.08 15.20
C VAL A 22 19.79 -25.18 14.67
N GLY A 23 20.30 -24.09 14.07
CA GLY A 23 21.72 -23.91 13.75
C GLY A 23 22.30 -22.86 14.69
N CYS A 24 23.23 -23.26 15.54
CA CYS A 24 23.99 -22.36 16.45
C CYS A 24 25.15 -21.68 15.74
N GLY A 25 25.36 -20.41 16.04
CA GLY A 25 26.69 -19.77 15.91
C GLY A 25 26.71 -18.27 15.71
N GLY A 26 26.99 -17.51 16.79
CA GLY A 26 27.97 -16.43 16.89
C GLY A 26 27.68 -15.04 16.35
N GLU A 27 27.43 -14.15 17.29
CA GLU A 27 27.87 -12.74 17.42
C GLU A 27 27.60 -11.70 16.31
N ASP A 28 26.96 -10.63 16.79
CA ASP A 28 26.93 -9.22 16.35
C ASP A 28 26.00 -8.77 15.22
N SER A 29 25.03 -7.93 15.68
CA SER A 29 24.37 -6.80 15.00
C SER A 29 23.80 -7.05 13.58
N ASP A 30 22.49 -6.87 13.47
CA ASP A 30 21.69 -6.81 12.26
C ASP A 30 21.03 -8.12 11.81
N ALA A 31 20.01 -8.55 12.57
CA ALA A 31 19.31 -9.83 12.35
C ALA A 31 18.12 -9.76 11.38
N ASP A 32 17.96 -8.71 10.60
CA ASP A 32 16.90 -8.62 9.57
C ASP A 32 17.22 -9.37 8.25
N ALA A 33 18.39 -10.00 8.17
CA ALA A 33 18.87 -10.61 6.92
C ALA A 33 18.63 -12.13 6.78
N ALA A 34 18.04 -12.80 7.77
CA ALA A 34 18.08 -14.27 7.82
C ALA A 34 16.90 -15.01 7.16
N ALA A 35 15.87 -14.34 6.66
CA ALA A 35 14.69 -15.01 6.11
C ALA A 35 14.63 -15.06 4.57
N ASP A 36 15.49 -14.37 3.84
CA ASP A 36 15.33 -14.22 2.38
C ASP A 36 16.64 -14.42 1.55
N THR A 37 17.56 -15.26 1.98
CA THR A 37 18.71 -15.63 1.15
C THR A 37 18.39 -16.74 0.14
N ALA A 38 17.34 -16.58 -0.64
CA ALA A 38 17.08 -17.43 -1.79
C ALA A 38 16.58 -16.61 -2.97
N ALA A 39 17.36 -15.66 -3.45
CA ALA A 39 17.11 -15.08 -4.77
C ALA A 39 18.39 -14.53 -5.39
N ALA A 40 18.54 -14.89 -6.64
CA ALA A 40 19.45 -14.34 -7.63
C ALA A 40 20.92 -14.78 -7.57
N THR A 41 21.17 -15.88 -8.22
CA THR A 41 22.38 -16.03 -9.03
C THR A 41 22.03 -15.64 -10.46
N ASP A 42 22.18 -14.39 -10.80
CA ASP A 42 22.27 -13.96 -12.18
C ASP A 42 23.67 -14.30 -12.69
N SER A 43 23.71 -15.18 -13.68
CA SER A 43 24.90 -15.42 -14.47
C SER A 43 24.95 -14.40 -15.60
N ASP A 44 25.64 -13.29 -15.37
CA ASP A 44 26.03 -12.37 -16.43
C ASP A 44 27.21 -12.92 -17.20
N SER A 45 26.96 -13.21 -18.46
CA SER A 45 28.04 -13.33 -19.46
C SER A 45 28.20 -11.96 -20.14
N ALA A 46 29.24 -11.27 -19.75
CA ALA A 46 29.72 -10.04 -20.37
C ALA A 46 30.22 -10.35 -21.81
N ALA A 47 29.82 -9.52 -22.75
CA ALA A 47 30.50 -9.32 -23.99
C ALA A 47 30.78 -7.83 -24.17
N ASP A 48 32.07 -7.49 -24.04
CA ASP A 48 32.65 -6.20 -24.39
C ASP A 48 32.42 -5.85 -25.87
N SER A 49 32.04 -4.61 -26.15
CA SER A 49 32.40 -3.92 -27.37
C SER A 49 32.39 -2.42 -27.13
N ALA A 50 33.55 -1.87 -26.96
CA ALA A 50 33.80 -0.44 -27.02
C ALA A 50 33.74 0.05 -28.47
N SER A 51 33.17 1.21 -28.68
CA SER A 51 33.53 2.10 -29.79
C SER A 51 33.16 3.55 -29.45
N ASP A 52 34.22 4.34 -29.26
CA ASP A 52 34.22 5.79 -29.21
C ASP A 52 33.75 6.38 -30.53
N SER A 53 33.00 7.47 -30.46
CA SER A 53 32.96 8.48 -31.53
C SER A 53 32.50 9.81 -30.96
N ASP A 54 33.45 10.71 -30.78
CA ASP A 54 33.26 12.14 -30.59
C ASP A 54 32.66 12.75 -31.85
N SER A 55 31.76 13.70 -31.69
CA SER A 55 31.51 14.75 -32.71
C SER A 55 30.83 15.95 -32.06
N ASP A 56 31.61 16.97 -31.79
CA ASP A 56 31.19 18.35 -31.58
C ASP A 56 30.45 18.92 -32.78
N SER A 57 29.39 19.66 -32.55
CA SER A 57 28.97 20.76 -33.43
C SER A 57 28.04 21.71 -32.68
N ALA A 58 28.58 22.84 -32.34
CA ALA A 58 27.86 24.04 -31.97
C ALA A 58 27.25 24.72 -33.23
N SER A 59 26.07 25.28 -33.10
CA SER A 59 25.63 26.40 -33.95
C SER A 59 24.57 27.23 -33.24
N ASP A 60 24.96 28.42 -32.90
CA ASP A 60 24.12 29.54 -32.50
C ASP A 60 23.23 29.98 -33.66
N SER A 61 22.02 30.40 -33.37
CA SER A 61 21.23 31.28 -34.21
C SER A 61 20.18 32.02 -33.37
N GLU A 62 20.52 33.23 -33.02
CA GLU A 62 19.58 34.25 -32.55
C GLU A 62 18.76 34.76 -33.73
N SER A 63 17.48 35.02 -33.49
CA SER A 63 16.67 35.87 -34.37
C SER A 63 15.57 36.52 -33.57
N ASP A 64 15.80 37.78 -33.27
CA ASP A 64 14.82 38.75 -32.80
C ASP A 64 13.85 39.09 -33.93
N SER A 65 12.59 39.22 -33.60
CA SER A 65 11.63 39.97 -34.46
C SER A 65 10.51 40.51 -33.59
N ASP A 66 10.65 41.78 -33.26
CA ASP A 66 9.60 42.65 -32.75
C ASP A 66 8.59 42.94 -33.85
N SER A 67 7.32 42.96 -33.53
CA SER A 67 6.29 43.62 -34.34
C SER A 67 5.13 44.05 -33.45
N ASP A 68 5.15 45.31 -33.10
CA ASP A 68 4.04 46.06 -32.55
C ASP A 68 2.98 46.30 -33.64
N SER A 69 1.73 46.17 -33.30
CA SER A 69 0.62 46.72 -34.05
C SER A 69 -0.56 47.03 -33.14
N ASP A 70 -0.65 48.27 -32.76
CA ASP A 70 -1.81 48.89 -32.15
C ASP A 70 -2.93 49.05 -33.22
N SER A 71 -4.15 48.73 -32.82
CA SER A 71 -5.34 49.16 -33.55
C SER A 71 -6.51 49.30 -32.58
N ASP A 72 -6.74 50.53 -32.18
CA ASP A 72 -7.96 50.99 -31.52
C ASP A 72 -9.13 50.97 -32.50
N SER A 73 -10.26 50.46 -32.06
CA SER A 73 -11.55 50.71 -32.70
C SER A 73 -12.67 50.66 -31.70
N ASP A 74 -13.07 51.82 -31.25
CA ASP A 74 -14.29 52.05 -30.49
C ASP A 74 -15.51 51.80 -31.38
N SER A 75 -16.48 51.05 -30.87
CA SER A 75 -17.84 51.04 -31.43
C SER A 75 -18.83 50.74 -30.30
N ASP A 76 -19.40 51.80 -29.79
CA ASP A 76 -20.57 51.76 -28.94
C ASP A 76 -21.78 51.20 -29.71
N SER A 77 -22.46 50.24 -29.16
CA SER A 77 -23.80 49.85 -29.55
C SER A 77 -24.55 49.32 -28.33
N ASP A 78 -25.32 50.22 -27.74
CA ASP A 78 -26.34 49.89 -26.75
C ASP A 78 -27.42 49.03 -27.41
N SER A 79 -27.68 47.88 -26.86
CA SER A 79 -28.86 47.10 -27.12
C SER A 79 -29.29 46.39 -25.82
N ASP A 80 -30.18 47.07 -25.10
CA ASP A 80 -30.94 46.47 -24.03
C ASP A 80 -31.77 45.32 -24.58
N SER A 81 -31.49 44.12 -24.11
CA SER A 81 -32.36 42.97 -24.25
C SER A 81 -32.35 42.22 -22.90
N ASP A 82 -33.29 42.60 -22.08
CA ASP A 82 -33.67 41.80 -20.90
C ASP A 82 -34.14 40.43 -21.40
N SER A 83 -33.31 39.43 -21.19
CA SER A 83 -33.69 38.03 -21.25
C SER A 83 -33.28 37.43 -19.95
N ASP A 84 -34.19 37.44 -18.97
CA ASP A 84 -34.15 36.60 -17.80
C ASP A 84 -34.19 35.15 -18.28
N SER A 85 -33.02 34.58 -18.47
CA SER A 85 -32.84 33.14 -18.55
C SER A 85 -32.29 32.69 -17.21
N ASP A 86 -33.20 32.42 -16.28
CA ASP A 86 -32.93 31.60 -15.12
C ASP A 86 -32.50 30.23 -15.65
N SER A 87 -31.21 30.09 -15.94
CA SER A 87 -30.59 28.78 -16.09
C SER A 87 -30.34 28.25 -14.70
N ASP A 88 -31.39 27.74 -14.06
CA ASP A 88 -31.24 26.77 -13.00
C ASP A 88 -30.44 25.59 -13.59
N SER A 89 -29.12 25.68 -13.44
CA SER A 89 -28.25 24.50 -13.58
C SER A 89 -28.60 23.59 -12.41
N ASP A 90 -29.69 22.84 -12.53
CA ASP A 90 -29.89 21.63 -11.78
C ASP A 90 -28.70 20.71 -12.12
N THR A 91 -27.59 20.88 -11.40
CA THR A 91 -26.54 19.89 -11.38
C THR A 91 -27.13 18.68 -10.69
N ALA A 92 -27.73 17.78 -11.47
CA ALA A 92 -28.19 16.50 -10.97
C ALA A 92 -27.04 15.88 -10.14
N ALA A 93 -27.37 15.41 -8.94
CA ALA A 93 -26.39 14.75 -8.09
C ALA A 93 -25.70 13.65 -8.91
N PRO A 94 -24.38 13.50 -8.81
CA PRO A 94 -23.65 12.50 -9.58
C PRO A 94 -24.25 11.11 -9.31
N ALA A 95 -24.39 10.31 -10.37
CA ALA A 95 -24.81 8.92 -10.22
C ALA A 95 -23.83 8.17 -9.30
N LEU A 96 -24.36 7.32 -8.42
CA LEU A 96 -23.57 6.58 -7.45
C LEU A 96 -23.52 5.09 -7.80
N CYS A 97 -22.39 4.48 -7.55
CA CYS A 97 -22.18 3.05 -7.55
C CYS A 97 -22.88 2.38 -6.34
N PRO A 98 -23.08 1.06 -6.34
CA PRO A 98 -23.68 0.33 -5.20
C PRO A 98 -22.94 0.54 -3.87
N ASP A 99 -21.66 0.82 -3.90
CA ASP A 99 -20.82 1.12 -2.72
C ASP A 99 -20.85 2.60 -2.30
N GLY A 100 -21.72 3.41 -2.92
CA GLY A 100 -21.89 4.84 -2.62
C GLY A 100 -20.84 5.76 -3.23
N GLN A 101 -19.90 5.24 -4.01
CA GLN A 101 -18.90 6.07 -4.69
C GLN A 101 -19.47 6.65 -6.00
N PRO A 102 -18.98 7.80 -6.47
CA PRO A 102 -19.45 8.38 -7.71
C PRO A 102 -19.08 7.50 -8.92
N VAL A 103 -20.02 7.36 -9.83
CA VAL A 103 -19.79 6.72 -11.15
C VAL A 103 -18.77 7.55 -11.92
N ARG A 104 -17.76 6.88 -12.47
CA ARG A 104 -16.69 7.49 -13.27
C ARG A 104 -16.90 7.18 -14.75
N PRO A 105 -17.15 8.19 -15.61
CA PRO A 105 -17.31 7.95 -17.03
C PRO A 105 -16.03 7.40 -17.65
N PHE A 106 -16.17 6.58 -18.70
CA PHE A 106 -15.03 6.18 -19.51
C PHE A 106 -14.41 7.39 -20.19
N VAL A 107 -13.09 7.52 -20.09
CA VAL A 107 -12.31 8.57 -20.72
C VAL A 107 -11.61 7.99 -21.95
N ALA A 108 -11.89 8.52 -23.14
CA ALA A 108 -11.16 8.14 -24.33
C ALA A 108 -9.72 8.69 -24.22
N ALA A 109 -8.78 7.78 -23.97
CA ALA A 109 -7.36 8.10 -23.76
C ALA A 109 -6.50 7.57 -24.91
N ALA A 110 -5.37 8.23 -25.14
CA ALA A 110 -4.31 7.64 -25.95
C ALA A 110 -3.78 6.38 -25.27
N PRO A 111 -3.32 5.36 -26.02
CA PRO A 111 -2.78 4.14 -25.42
C PRO A 111 -1.58 4.45 -24.51
N GLY A 112 -1.73 4.16 -23.22
CA GLY A 112 -0.66 4.15 -22.23
C GLY A 112 -0.22 2.73 -21.94
N THR A 113 1.04 2.54 -21.56
CA THR A 113 1.61 1.22 -21.22
C THR A 113 2.32 1.21 -19.88
N HIS A 114 2.33 2.36 -19.20
CA HIS A 114 2.97 2.52 -17.89
C HIS A 114 1.97 2.31 -16.76
N ARG A 115 2.48 1.99 -15.57
CA ARG A 115 1.62 2.06 -14.37
C ARG A 115 1.08 3.47 -14.20
N HIS A 116 -0.17 3.57 -13.77
CA HIS A 116 -0.96 4.79 -13.58
C HIS A 116 -1.38 5.54 -14.85
N ASP A 117 -0.97 5.10 -16.05
CA ASP A 117 -1.56 5.60 -17.30
C ASP A 117 -3.06 5.23 -17.35
N LEU A 118 -3.83 6.04 -18.07
CA LEU A 118 -5.21 5.67 -18.39
C LEU A 118 -5.21 4.50 -19.38
N ALA A 119 -6.00 3.46 -19.07
CA ALA A 119 -6.24 2.38 -20.01
C ALA A 119 -6.97 2.89 -21.23
N ALA A 120 -6.43 2.63 -22.42
CA ALA A 120 -7.16 2.90 -23.66
C ALA A 120 -8.24 1.84 -23.88
N ASP A 121 -9.17 2.13 -24.79
CA ASP A 121 -10.19 1.16 -25.19
C ASP A 121 -9.54 -0.05 -25.89
N PHE A 122 -10.16 -1.21 -25.72
CA PHE A 122 -9.76 -2.45 -26.39
C PHE A 122 -10.96 -3.34 -26.63
N THR A 123 -10.80 -4.31 -27.54
CA THR A 123 -11.84 -5.24 -27.93
C THR A 123 -11.33 -6.67 -27.84
N LEU A 124 -12.06 -7.53 -27.14
CA LEU A 124 -11.80 -8.98 -27.09
C LEU A 124 -12.97 -9.73 -27.73
N THR A 125 -12.65 -10.75 -28.54
CA THR A 125 -13.63 -11.75 -28.95
C THR A 125 -13.69 -12.83 -27.87
N ARG A 126 -14.84 -13.07 -27.25
CA ARG A 126 -15.01 -14.12 -26.24
C ARG A 126 -15.09 -15.51 -26.89
N THR A 127 -14.93 -16.56 -26.09
CA THR A 127 -15.04 -17.95 -26.55
C THR A 127 -16.42 -18.32 -27.08
N ASP A 128 -17.47 -17.62 -26.68
CA ASP A 128 -18.83 -17.78 -27.19
C ASP A 128 -19.10 -17.00 -28.48
N GLY A 129 -18.09 -16.30 -29.02
CA GLY A 129 -18.18 -15.48 -30.23
C GLY A 129 -18.71 -14.08 -30.00
N THR A 130 -19.10 -13.72 -28.79
CA THR A 130 -19.52 -12.34 -28.46
C THR A 130 -18.29 -11.41 -28.31
N THR A 131 -18.52 -10.13 -28.39
CA THR A 131 -17.48 -9.10 -28.28
C THR A 131 -17.56 -8.42 -26.93
N LEU A 132 -16.42 -8.27 -26.25
CA LEU A 132 -16.25 -7.40 -25.10
C LEU A 132 -15.41 -6.19 -25.56
N ARG A 133 -15.99 -5.00 -25.49
CA ARG A 133 -15.28 -3.74 -25.68
C ARG A 133 -15.26 -2.98 -24.36
N LEU A 134 -14.08 -2.56 -23.90
CA LEU A 134 -13.94 -1.96 -22.57
C LEU A 134 -14.86 -0.77 -22.37
N SER A 135 -14.91 0.17 -23.33
CA SER A 135 -15.74 1.37 -23.24
C SER A 135 -17.25 1.09 -23.18
N GLU A 136 -17.70 -0.03 -23.76
CA GLU A 136 -19.10 -0.44 -23.74
C GLU A 136 -19.46 -1.23 -22.46
N HIS A 137 -18.47 -1.90 -21.86
CA HIS A 137 -18.60 -2.62 -20.60
C HIS A 137 -18.30 -1.76 -19.37
N TRP A 138 -17.78 -0.55 -19.57
CA TRP A 138 -17.38 0.33 -18.49
C TRP A 138 -18.57 0.87 -17.72
N THR A 139 -18.76 0.41 -16.51
CA THR A 139 -19.83 0.89 -15.62
C THR A 139 -19.44 2.15 -14.86
N GLY A 140 -18.14 2.44 -14.76
CA GLY A 140 -17.60 3.50 -13.90
C GLY A 140 -17.56 3.13 -12.42
N CYS A 141 -17.90 1.89 -12.08
CA CYS A 141 -17.94 1.35 -10.73
C CYS A 141 -16.99 0.18 -10.54
N ASP A 142 -16.61 -0.49 -11.62
CA ASP A 142 -15.96 -1.80 -11.59
C ASP A 142 -14.45 -1.72 -11.78
N THR A 143 -13.81 -2.77 -11.34
CA THR A 143 -12.39 -3.03 -11.50
C THR A 143 -12.21 -4.23 -12.43
N TYR A 144 -11.26 -4.17 -13.37
CA TYR A 144 -10.98 -5.22 -14.34
C TYR A 144 -9.61 -5.81 -14.08
N VAL A 145 -9.56 -7.06 -13.64
CA VAL A 145 -8.32 -7.79 -13.32
C VAL A 145 -7.95 -8.68 -14.49
N VAL A 146 -6.80 -8.41 -15.11
CA VAL A 146 -6.30 -9.17 -16.27
C VAL A 146 -5.25 -10.16 -15.81
N ILE A 147 -5.51 -11.45 -16.01
CA ILE A 147 -4.70 -12.57 -15.53
C ILE A 147 -4.18 -13.38 -16.72
N PRO A 148 -2.87 -13.34 -17.00
CA PRO A 148 -2.28 -14.20 -18.02
C PRO A 148 -2.24 -15.67 -17.56
N ASP A 149 -2.21 -16.61 -18.50
CA ASP A 149 -2.20 -18.05 -18.22
C ASP A 149 -0.90 -18.55 -17.57
N THR A 150 0.19 -17.78 -17.66
CA THR A 150 1.47 -18.11 -17.04
C THR A 150 2.06 -16.93 -16.32
N ILE A 151 2.59 -17.17 -15.12
CA ILE A 151 3.41 -16.20 -14.41
C ILE A 151 4.84 -16.32 -14.97
N PRO A 152 5.45 -15.24 -15.49
CA PRO A 152 6.75 -15.32 -16.16
C PRO A 152 7.88 -15.81 -15.26
N ARG A 153 7.77 -15.61 -13.95
CA ARG A 153 8.73 -16.14 -12.99
C ARG A 153 8.28 -17.51 -12.53
N THR A 154 9.07 -18.51 -12.90
CA THR A 154 8.88 -19.92 -12.52
C THR A 154 9.03 -20.20 -11.02
N GLN A 155 9.17 -19.18 -10.21
CA GLN A 155 9.34 -19.29 -8.77
C GLN A 155 8.12 -19.85 -8.06
N LEU A 156 6.92 -19.66 -8.62
CA LEU A 156 5.70 -20.08 -7.98
C LEU A 156 5.36 -21.52 -8.30
N ASP A 157 5.35 -21.88 -9.58
CA ASP A 157 4.97 -23.22 -9.99
C ASP A 157 5.05 -23.29 -11.54
N ALA A 158 5.32 -24.47 -12.07
CA ALA A 158 5.36 -24.70 -13.51
C ALA A 158 3.95 -24.80 -14.14
N THR A 159 2.90 -24.92 -13.33
CA THR A 159 1.52 -25.00 -13.78
C THR A 159 0.90 -23.62 -13.89
N SER A 160 0.06 -23.41 -14.91
CA SER A 160 -0.70 -22.17 -15.07
C SER A 160 -1.53 -21.86 -13.81
N VAL A 161 -1.50 -20.60 -13.36
CA VAL A 161 -2.37 -20.11 -12.28
C VAL A 161 -3.86 -20.31 -12.60
N TRP A 162 -4.23 -20.36 -13.86
CA TRP A 162 -5.61 -20.64 -14.29
C TRP A 162 -6.15 -22.00 -13.82
N ALA A 163 -5.26 -22.96 -13.53
CA ALA A 163 -5.62 -24.26 -12.99
C ALA A 163 -5.93 -24.24 -11.49
N ARG A 164 -5.71 -23.10 -10.81
CA ARG A 164 -5.86 -22.99 -9.36
C ARG A 164 -7.23 -22.43 -8.98
N ASP A 165 -7.69 -22.76 -7.87
CA ASP A 165 -8.82 -22.34 -7.03
C ASP A 165 -9.73 -21.20 -7.58
N LEU A 166 -10.40 -21.44 -8.71
CA LEU A 166 -11.38 -20.51 -9.28
C LEU A 166 -12.59 -20.27 -8.35
N PRO A 167 -13.15 -21.31 -7.68
CA PRO A 167 -14.22 -21.07 -6.70
C PRO A 167 -13.77 -20.18 -5.53
N GLY A 168 -12.51 -20.33 -5.07
CA GLY A 168 -11.94 -19.45 -4.06
C GLY A 168 -11.80 -18.00 -4.55
N LEU A 169 -11.43 -17.78 -5.81
CA LEU A 169 -11.44 -16.44 -6.42
C LEU A 169 -12.82 -15.81 -6.35
N MET A 170 -13.85 -16.53 -6.80
CA MET A 170 -15.23 -16.04 -6.81
C MET A 170 -15.70 -15.71 -5.39
N ALA A 171 -15.46 -16.61 -4.43
CA ALA A 171 -15.86 -16.43 -3.03
C ALA A 171 -15.14 -15.27 -2.33
N ALA A 172 -13.90 -14.96 -2.73
CA ALA A 172 -13.09 -13.91 -2.13
C ALA A 172 -13.29 -12.53 -2.80
N SER A 173 -13.93 -12.47 -3.97
CA SER A 173 -13.99 -11.26 -4.79
C SER A 173 -15.05 -10.27 -4.33
N PRO A 174 -14.76 -8.96 -4.37
CA PRO A 174 -15.81 -7.96 -4.25
C PRO A 174 -16.71 -8.00 -5.51
N PRO A 175 -18.01 -7.64 -5.38
CA PRO A 175 -18.99 -7.81 -6.47
C PRO A 175 -18.76 -6.90 -7.68
N ASN A 176 -17.92 -5.88 -7.56
CA ASN A 176 -17.59 -4.95 -8.64
C ASN A 176 -16.28 -5.32 -9.36
N THR A 177 -16.00 -6.62 -9.53
CA THR A 177 -14.76 -7.06 -10.15
C THR A 177 -14.99 -7.98 -11.33
N HIS A 178 -14.42 -7.62 -12.48
CA HIS A 178 -14.35 -8.46 -13.66
C HIS A 178 -12.97 -9.09 -13.79
N TYR A 179 -12.91 -10.35 -14.23
CA TYR A 179 -11.68 -11.08 -14.47
C TYR A 179 -11.55 -11.43 -15.94
N LEU A 180 -10.44 -11.01 -16.55
CA LEU A 180 -10.11 -11.24 -17.96
C LEU A 180 -8.95 -12.21 -18.06
N PHE A 181 -9.19 -13.40 -18.56
CA PHE A 181 -8.19 -14.45 -18.74
C PHE A 181 -7.69 -14.41 -20.18
N ILE A 182 -6.42 -13.99 -20.38
CA ILE A 182 -5.81 -13.74 -21.69
C ILE A 182 -4.55 -14.60 -21.85
N SER A 183 -4.55 -15.54 -22.79
CA SER A 183 -3.44 -16.46 -22.97
C SER A 183 -2.22 -15.78 -23.59
N ARG A 184 -1.05 -16.09 -23.06
CA ARG A 184 0.28 -15.74 -23.59
C ARG A 184 0.91 -16.86 -24.40
N ALA A 185 0.10 -17.84 -24.82
CA ALA A 185 0.56 -18.96 -25.63
C ALA A 185 1.27 -18.49 -26.92
N PRO A 186 2.24 -19.26 -27.43
CA PRO A 186 3.00 -18.85 -28.61
C PRO A 186 2.21 -18.96 -29.92
N THR A 187 1.12 -19.75 -29.96
CA THR A 187 0.28 -19.93 -31.15
C THR A 187 -1.19 -19.67 -30.87
N ASP A 188 -1.95 -19.36 -31.93
CA ASP A 188 -3.39 -19.07 -31.81
C ASP A 188 -4.17 -20.34 -31.42
N GLU A 189 -3.78 -21.51 -31.89
CA GLU A 189 -4.39 -22.80 -31.52
C GLU A 189 -4.21 -23.08 -30.01
N ALA A 190 -3.02 -22.85 -29.48
CA ALA A 190 -2.75 -23.05 -28.05
C ALA A 190 -3.52 -22.04 -27.19
N ALA A 191 -3.62 -20.78 -27.61
CA ALA A 191 -4.43 -19.77 -26.93
C ALA A 191 -5.92 -20.13 -26.93
N ALA A 192 -6.46 -20.53 -28.08
CA ALA A 192 -7.84 -20.95 -28.19
C ALA A 192 -8.15 -22.21 -27.34
N ALA A 193 -7.22 -23.17 -27.29
CA ALA A 193 -7.34 -24.33 -26.42
C ALA A 193 -7.36 -23.97 -24.94
N ALA A 194 -6.46 -23.07 -24.49
CA ALA A 194 -6.40 -22.59 -23.12
C ALA A 194 -7.70 -21.82 -22.74
N ALA A 195 -8.17 -20.95 -23.62
CA ALA A 195 -9.40 -20.19 -23.41
C ALA A 195 -10.64 -21.13 -23.34
N THR A 196 -10.71 -22.15 -24.20
CA THR A 196 -11.79 -23.14 -24.16
C THR A 196 -11.78 -23.91 -22.83
N ALA A 197 -10.60 -24.33 -22.38
CA ALA A 197 -10.46 -25.01 -21.09
C ALA A 197 -10.86 -24.11 -19.92
N MET A 198 -10.51 -22.81 -19.98
CA MET A 198 -10.90 -21.86 -18.94
C MET A 198 -12.41 -21.58 -18.94
N ALA A 199 -13.03 -21.43 -20.11
CA ALA A 199 -14.48 -21.29 -20.25
C ALA A 199 -15.25 -22.49 -19.67
N ALA A 200 -14.75 -23.72 -19.90
CA ALA A 200 -15.31 -24.92 -19.28
C ALA A 200 -15.23 -24.86 -17.74
N ARG A 201 -14.13 -24.38 -17.19
CA ARG A 201 -13.97 -24.19 -15.74
C ARG A 201 -14.94 -23.16 -15.17
N PHE A 202 -15.30 -22.09 -15.92
CA PHE A 202 -16.33 -21.15 -15.48
C PHE A 202 -17.67 -21.85 -15.29
N ILE A 203 -18.06 -22.67 -16.27
CA ILE A 203 -19.31 -23.43 -16.19
C ILE A 203 -19.28 -24.41 -15.00
N ASP A 204 -18.19 -25.17 -14.86
CA ASP A 204 -18.03 -26.13 -13.75
C ASP A 204 -18.08 -25.45 -12.38
N ALA A 205 -17.51 -24.22 -12.26
CA ALA A 205 -17.49 -23.49 -11.01
C ALA A 205 -18.88 -22.96 -10.58
N VAL A 206 -19.78 -22.69 -11.54
CA VAL A 206 -21.10 -22.11 -11.25
C VAL A 206 -22.24 -23.14 -11.31
N ILE A 207 -21.97 -24.38 -11.73
CA ILE A 207 -23.02 -25.37 -12.04
C ILE A 207 -23.92 -25.71 -10.85
N ASP A 208 -23.38 -25.67 -9.65
CA ASP A 208 -24.08 -25.96 -8.40
C ASP A 208 -24.53 -24.69 -7.65
N MET A 209 -24.33 -23.50 -8.22
CA MET A 209 -24.75 -22.23 -7.63
C MET A 209 -26.24 -21.93 -7.91
N PRO A 210 -26.89 -21.10 -7.10
CA PRO A 210 -28.16 -20.48 -7.48
C PRO A 210 -28.07 -19.79 -8.85
N ALA A 211 -29.12 -19.83 -9.65
CA ALA A 211 -29.09 -19.37 -11.04
C ALA A 211 -28.71 -17.87 -11.19
N ASP A 212 -29.14 -17.05 -10.26
CA ASP A 212 -28.80 -15.61 -10.17
C ASP A 212 -27.33 -15.38 -9.83
N GLU A 213 -26.79 -16.12 -8.88
CA GLU A 213 -25.37 -16.07 -8.50
C GLU A 213 -24.47 -16.61 -9.61
N GLY A 214 -24.81 -17.77 -10.18
CA GLY A 214 -24.08 -18.33 -11.32
C GLY A 214 -24.10 -17.41 -12.53
N GLY A 215 -25.27 -16.80 -12.83
CA GLY A 215 -25.43 -15.81 -13.90
C GLY A 215 -24.58 -14.56 -13.68
N PHE A 216 -24.53 -14.06 -12.43
CA PHE A 216 -23.66 -12.95 -12.05
C PHE A 216 -22.18 -13.26 -12.37
N TRP A 217 -21.66 -14.40 -11.92
CA TRP A 217 -20.27 -14.74 -12.15
C TRP A 217 -19.95 -14.96 -13.63
N LEU A 218 -20.84 -15.59 -14.40
CA LEU A 218 -20.65 -15.74 -15.85
C LEU A 218 -20.61 -14.39 -16.60
N ALA A 219 -21.23 -13.36 -16.04
CA ALA A 219 -21.14 -12.00 -16.56
C ALA A 219 -19.83 -11.28 -16.16
N HIS A 220 -19.12 -11.77 -15.14
CA HIS A 220 -17.89 -11.16 -14.62
C HIS A 220 -16.60 -11.93 -14.97
N LEU A 221 -16.73 -13.16 -15.48
CA LEU A 221 -15.59 -14.00 -15.89
C LEU A 221 -15.47 -14.02 -17.42
N HIS A 222 -14.36 -13.56 -17.96
CA HIS A 222 -14.14 -13.41 -19.39
C HIS A 222 -12.89 -14.15 -19.84
N THR A 223 -12.95 -14.82 -20.99
CA THR A 223 -11.77 -15.37 -21.64
C THR A 223 -11.87 -15.19 -23.15
N THR A 224 -10.73 -15.13 -23.83
CA THR A 224 -10.63 -14.91 -25.26
C THR A 224 -9.74 -15.96 -25.93
N PRO A 225 -10.12 -16.48 -27.12
CA PRO A 225 -9.25 -17.34 -27.93
C PRO A 225 -8.06 -16.57 -28.54
N GLN A 226 -8.07 -15.25 -28.50
CA GLN A 226 -6.96 -14.42 -28.99
C GLN A 226 -5.78 -14.52 -28.02
N ARG A 227 -4.57 -14.67 -28.55
CA ARG A 227 -3.38 -14.61 -27.71
C ARG A 227 -2.95 -13.17 -27.44
N ALA A 228 -2.33 -12.91 -26.31
CA ALA A 228 -1.89 -11.59 -25.88
C ALA A 228 -1.13 -10.81 -26.96
N ALA A 229 -0.25 -11.49 -27.74
CA ALA A 229 0.57 -10.87 -28.77
C ALA A 229 -0.21 -10.41 -30.02
N THR A 230 -1.49 -10.77 -30.17
CA THR A 230 -2.33 -10.39 -31.33
C THR A 230 -3.41 -9.37 -31.00
N LEU A 231 -3.46 -8.92 -29.75
CA LEU A 231 -4.38 -7.86 -29.30
C LEU A 231 -3.90 -6.47 -29.77
N GLU A 232 -4.64 -5.44 -29.41
CA GLU A 232 -4.24 -4.05 -29.65
C GLU A 232 -2.78 -3.83 -29.19
N PRO A 233 -1.96 -3.09 -29.95
CA PRO A 233 -0.50 -3.01 -29.70
C PRO A 233 -0.12 -2.60 -28.27
N TRP A 234 -0.88 -1.71 -27.64
CA TRP A 234 -0.61 -1.29 -26.28
C TRP A 234 -0.88 -2.41 -25.28
N LEU A 235 -2.00 -3.14 -25.43
CA LEU A 235 -2.40 -4.25 -24.56
C LEU A 235 -1.44 -5.44 -24.73
N ALA A 236 -1.05 -5.73 -25.98
CA ALA A 236 -0.03 -6.72 -26.29
C ALA A 236 1.31 -6.37 -25.60
N THR A 237 1.74 -5.11 -25.66
CA THR A 237 2.97 -4.64 -24.98
C THR A 237 2.87 -4.81 -23.47
N VAL A 238 1.77 -4.37 -22.86
CA VAL A 238 1.54 -4.53 -21.42
C VAL A 238 1.64 -6.00 -21.00
N LEU A 239 1.00 -6.91 -21.72
CA LEU A 239 0.90 -8.33 -21.36
C LEU A 239 2.15 -9.15 -21.67
N THR A 240 2.96 -8.77 -22.66
CA THR A 240 4.08 -9.61 -23.12
C THR A 240 5.45 -9.19 -22.63
N SER A 241 5.67 -7.90 -22.43
CA SER A 241 6.96 -7.34 -22.05
C SER A 241 6.88 -6.17 -21.07
N GLY A 242 5.65 -5.70 -20.78
CA GLY A 242 5.40 -4.54 -19.91
C GLY A 242 5.01 -4.92 -18.49
N ILE A 243 4.34 -3.97 -17.85
CA ILE A 243 3.92 -4.04 -16.44
C ILE A 243 2.99 -5.21 -16.12
N GLY A 244 2.24 -5.70 -17.10
CA GLY A 244 1.27 -6.79 -16.96
C GLY A 244 1.83 -8.18 -17.21
N ALA A 245 3.15 -8.36 -17.22
CA ALA A 245 3.76 -9.67 -17.43
C ALA A 245 3.34 -10.72 -16.38
N THR A 246 3.00 -10.30 -15.16
CA THR A 246 2.39 -11.14 -14.10
C THR A 246 0.88 -10.99 -14.00
N GLY A 247 0.30 -10.09 -14.76
CA GLY A 247 -1.06 -9.61 -14.70
C GLY A 247 -1.11 -8.11 -14.35
N PHE A 248 -2.24 -7.50 -14.63
CA PHE A 248 -2.46 -6.09 -14.29
C PHE A 248 -3.95 -5.84 -13.98
N VAL A 249 -4.22 -4.68 -13.43
CA VAL A 249 -5.57 -4.25 -13.10
C VAL A 249 -5.86 -2.92 -13.80
N ILE A 250 -7.07 -2.78 -14.34
CA ILE A 250 -7.65 -1.49 -14.68
C ILE A 250 -8.58 -1.14 -13.52
N ASP A 251 -8.18 -0.18 -12.71
CA ASP A 251 -8.97 0.23 -11.56
C ASP A 251 -10.20 1.07 -11.97
N ARG A 252 -11.09 1.31 -11.02
CA ARG A 252 -12.32 2.09 -11.25
C ARG A 252 -12.09 3.57 -11.66
N THR A 253 -10.85 4.03 -11.64
CA THR A 253 -10.42 5.33 -12.18
C THR A 253 -9.80 5.20 -13.56
N GLN A 254 -9.95 4.03 -14.19
CA GLN A 254 -9.42 3.67 -15.51
C GLN A 254 -7.88 3.66 -15.58
N ARG A 255 -7.18 3.49 -14.43
CA ARG A 255 -5.72 3.48 -14.41
C ARG A 255 -5.16 2.06 -14.41
N LEU A 256 -4.04 1.90 -15.13
CA LEU A 256 -3.27 0.66 -15.13
C LEU A 256 -2.52 0.50 -13.80
N ARG A 257 -2.74 -0.63 -13.13
CA ARG A 257 -2.10 -0.98 -11.86
C ARG A 257 -1.42 -2.35 -11.98
N GLY A 258 -0.33 -2.55 -11.27
CA GLY A 258 0.31 -3.86 -11.20
C GLY A 258 -0.57 -4.88 -10.46
N LEU A 259 -0.59 -6.12 -10.93
CA LEU A 259 -1.06 -7.28 -10.17
C LEU A 259 0.18 -7.92 -9.52
N GLY A 260 0.18 -8.08 -8.21
CA GLY A 260 1.34 -8.60 -7.49
C GLY A 260 1.51 -10.11 -7.60
N SER A 261 2.21 -10.69 -6.64
CA SER A 261 2.39 -12.14 -6.55
C SER A 261 1.08 -12.83 -6.18
N LEU A 262 0.71 -13.86 -6.94
CA LEU A 262 -0.44 -14.71 -6.61
C LEU A 262 -0.01 -15.97 -5.82
N ALA A 263 1.02 -15.85 -4.97
CA ALA A 263 1.53 -16.95 -4.17
C ALA A 263 0.57 -17.30 -3.02
N ASP A 264 0.25 -18.60 -2.90
CA ASP A 264 -0.53 -19.11 -1.78
C ASP A 264 0.35 -19.30 -0.53
N VAL A 265 0.13 -18.46 0.46
CA VAL A 265 0.90 -18.44 1.70
C VAL A 265 0.66 -19.66 2.60
N THR A 266 -0.41 -20.40 2.37
CA THR A 266 -0.73 -21.60 3.16
C THR A 266 -0.20 -22.88 2.54
N ARG A 267 0.36 -22.80 1.33
CA ARG A 267 0.88 -23.95 0.58
C ARG A 267 2.33 -23.72 0.19
N THR A 268 3.11 -24.75 0.30
CA THR A 268 4.51 -24.75 -0.09
C THR A 268 4.79 -25.80 -1.17
N ASN A 269 5.54 -25.41 -2.20
CA ASN A 269 6.12 -26.32 -3.17
C ASN A 269 7.51 -26.72 -2.69
N GLN A 270 7.63 -27.85 -2.01
CA GLN A 270 8.91 -28.34 -1.47
C GLN A 270 9.94 -28.62 -2.55
N ALA A 271 9.52 -29.07 -3.73
CA ALA A 271 10.44 -29.31 -4.84
C ALA A 271 11.02 -27.98 -5.38
N ALA A 272 10.21 -26.95 -5.49
CA ALA A 272 10.66 -25.61 -5.86
C ALA A 272 11.59 -25.02 -4.79
N SER A 273 11.28 -25.21 -3.52
CA SER A 273 12.13 -24.77 -2.40
C SER A 273 13.50 -25.46 -2.41
N ALA A 274 13.54 -26.79 -2.65
CA ALA A 274 14.79 -27.55 -2.75
C ALA A 274 15.65 -27.12 -3.94
N ALA A 275 15.03 -26.63 -5.02
CA ALA A 275 15.71 -26.08 -6.18
C ALA A 275 16.11 -24.59 -6.02
N GLY A 276 15.85 -23.97 -4.85
CA GLY A 276 16.09 -22.53 -4.62
C GLY A 276 15.05 -21.61 -5.26
N ALA A 277 13.93 -22.17 -5.74
CA ALA A 277 12.81 -21.38 -6.24
C ALA A 277 11.88 -20.91 -5.11
N TRP A 278 10.93 -20.04 -5.43
CA TRP A 278 9.94 -19.57 -4.47
C TRP A 278 9.12 -20.73 -3.89
N PRO A 279 9.01 -20.86 -2.55
CA PRO A 279 8.46 -22.07 -1.93
C PRO A 279 6.94 -22.17 -1.95
N PHE A 280 6.22 -21.13 -2.40
CA PHE A 280 4.77 -21.08 -2.35
C PHE A 280 4.13 -21.43 -3.68
N GLU A 281 3.02 -22.16 -3.64
CA GLU A 281 2.22 -22.43 -4.82
C GLU A 281 1.39 -21.19 -5.22
N ALA A 282 1.10 -21.06 -6.51
CA ALA A 282 0.17 -20.04 -6.98
C ALA A 282 -1.27 -20.36 -6.52
N ASN A 283 -2.03 -19.30 -6.19
CA ASN A 283 -3.46 -19.40 -5.92
C ASN A 283 -4.20 -18.26 -6.64
N LEU A 284 -5.14 -18.63 -7.51
CA LEU A 284 -5.93 -17.68 -8.28
C LEU A 284 -6.78 -16.76 -7.39
N ALA A 285 -7.25 -17.25 -6.24
CA ALA A 285 -8.05 -16.49 -5.28
C ALA A 285 -7.37 -15.20 -4.81
N TYR A 286 -6.04 -15.14 -4.85
CA TYR A 286 -5.32 -13.95 -4.40
C TYR A 286 -5.45 -12.76 -5.35
N ALA A 287 -5.90 -12.97 -6.60
CA ALA A 287 -6.22 -11.85 -7.49
C ALA A 287 -7.35 -10.95 -6.95
N ALA A 288 -8.20 -11.47 -6.07
CA ALA A 288 -9.23 -10.68 -5.39
C ALA A 288 -8.66 -9.66 -4.39
N HIS A 289 -7.46 -9.90 -3.85
CA HIS A 289 -6.84 -8.99 -2.89
C HIS A 289 -6.57 -7.62 -3.50
N ASP A 290 -6.07 -7.56 -4.75
CA ASP A 290 -5.84 -6.28 -5.43
C ASP A 290 -7.16 -5.52 -5.65
N ALA A 291 -8.27 -6.21 -5.98
CA ALA A 291 -9.57 -5.56 -6.12
C ALA A 291 -10.07 -4.96 -4.79
N HIS A 292 -9.92 -5.68 -3.66
CA HIS A 292 -10.24 -5.14 -2.34
C HIS A 292 -9.38 -3.93 -1.97
N TYR A 293 -8.08 -4.03 -2.21
CA TYR A 293 -7.14 -2.94 -1.96
C TYR A 293 -7.50 -1.69 -2.76
N LEU A 294 -7.75 -1.83 -4.07
CA LEU A 294 -8.08 -0.71 -4.95
C LEU A 294 -9.43 -0.07 -4.62
N ASN A 295 -10.41 -0.87 -4.17
CA ASN A 295 -11.67 -0.34 -3.65
C ASN A 295 -11.45 0.47 -2.36
N ALA A 296 -10.62 -0.01 -1.44
CA ALA A 296 -10.27 0.71 -0.21
C ALA A 296 -9.48 1.99 -0.50
N GLU A 297 -8.54 1.95 -1.48
CA GLU A 297 -7.79 3.12 -1.93
C GLU A 297 -8.74 4.18 -2.53
N ALA A 298 -9.64 3.78 -3.42
CA ALA A 298 -10.59 4.69 -4.06
C ALA A 298 -11.55 5.34 -3.04
N ALA A 299 -12.04 4.57 -2.06
CA ALA A 299 -12.88 5.10 -0.98
C ALA A 299 -12.12 6.11 -0.11
N HIS A 300 -10.87 5.83 0.18
CA HIS A 300 -10.00 6.73 0.93
C HIS A 300 -9.71 8.02 0.16
N ASP A 301 -9.40 7.93 -1.13
CA ASP A 301 -9.13 9.11 -1.96
C ASP A 301 -10.36 10.01 -2.07
N LEU A 302 -11.55 9.42 -2.15
CA LEU A 302 -12.80 10.18 -2.09
C LEU A 302 -12.97 10.91 -0.77
N ALA A 303 -12.68 10.25 0.35
CA ALA A 303 -12.73 10.86 1.68
C ALA A 303 -11.72 12.00 1.81
N LEU A 304 -10.48 11.82 1.31
CA LEU A 304 -9.47 12.88 1.29
C LEU A 304 -9.90 14.08 0.43
N ALA A 305 -10.53 13.82 -0.72
CA ALA A 305 -11.04 14.88 -1.59
C ALA A 305 -12.19 15.65 -0.92
N ALA A 306 -13.10 14.97 -0.23
CA ALA A 306 -14.18 15.58 0.54
C ALA A 306 -13.63 16.42 1.71
N ASP A 307 -12.66 15.90 2.44
CA ASP A 307 -11.96 16.63 3.51
C ASP A 307 -11.26 17.89 2.97
N ALA A 308 -10.58 17.77 1.81
CA ALA A 308 -9.91 18.90 1.19
C ALA A 308 -10.89 19.95 0.66
N ALA A 309 -12.07 19.55 0.19
CA ALA A 309 -13.13 20.48 -0.22
C ALA A 309 -13.73 21.22 0.98
N ALA A 310 -13.90 20.54 2.13
CA ALA A 310 -14.43 21.13 3.35
C ALA A 310 -13.40 22.01 4.08
N ALA A 311 -12.13 21.64 4.06
CA ALA A 311 -11.03 22.35 4.70
C ALA A 311 -9.77 22.25 3.81
N PRO A 312 -9.60 23.16 2.82
CA PRO A 312 -8.47 23.13 1.90
C PRO A 312 -7.14 23.12 2.66
N PRO A 313 -6.26 22.14 2.39
CA PRO A 313 -4.97 22.08 3.07
C PRO A 313 -3.97 23.06 2.49
N THR A 314 -3.09 23.59 3.34
CA THR A 314 -1.79 24.11 2.90
C THR A 314 -0.87 22.93 2.70
N GLU A 315 -0.47 22.69 1.44
CA GLU A 315 0.39 21.57 1.08
C GLU A 315 1.86 22.02 0.99
N LEU A 316 2.73 21.32 1.68
CA LEU A 316 4.19 21.55 1.66
C LEU A 316 4.84 20.30 1.09
N VAL A 317 5.22 20.36 -0.18
CA VAL A 317 5.85 19.24 -0.89
C VAL A 317 7.33 19.22 -0.53
N ALA A 318 7.79 18.10 0.01
CA ALA A 318 9.18 17.87 0.36
C ALA A 318 9.97 17.24 -0.79
N TRP A 319 9.37 16.25 -1.47
CA TRP A 319 9.89 15.61 -2.70
C TRP A 319 8.72 15.41 -3.66
N ASP A 320 8.97 15.52 -4.96
CA ASP A 320 7.92 15.44 -6.00
C ASP A 320 8.29 14.49 -7.14
N GLY A 321 8.68 13.28 -6.79
CA GLY A 321 8.95 12.19 -7.75
C GLY A 321 10.44 11.94 -7.98
N GLU A 322 11.32 12.53 -7.20
CA GLU A 322 12.75 12.24 -7.24
C GLU A 322 13.03 10.79 -6.86
N VAL A 323 13.99 10.17 -7.55
CA VAL A 323 14.45 8.82 -7.20
C VAL A 323 15.42 8.92 -6.03
N LEU A 324 14.97 8.45 -4.88
CA LEU A 324 15.75 8.37 -3.64
C LEU A 324 16.17 6.92 -3.40
N ALA A 325 17.33 6.68 -2.78
CA ALA A 325 17.91 5.33 -2.68
C ALA A 325 17.93 4.74 -1.26
N GLU A 326 18.24 5.56 -0.24
CA GLU A 326 18.35 5.12 1.17
C GLU A 326 17.75 6.14 2.13
N PHE A 327 18.27 7.34 2.12
CA PHE A 327 17.72 8.49 2.84
C PHE A 327 17.88 9.76 2.01
N ALA A 328 17.09 10.76 2.34
CA ALA A 328 17.21 12.09 1.78
C ALA A 328 16.84 13.15 2.81
N GLU A 329 17.45 14.32 2.67
CA GLU A 329 17.13 15.50 3.49
C GLU A 329 16.71 16.64 2.58
N THR A 330 15.70 17.39 3.03
CA THR A 330 15.25 18.59 2.33
C THR A 330 14.77 19.64 3.33
N GLN A 331 14.78 20.89 2.91
CA GLN A 331 14.22 22.00 3.69
C GLN A 331 12.80 22.31 3.20
N ILE A 332 11.89 22.46 4.16
CA ILE A 332 10.56 22.99 3.92
C ILE A 332 10.40 24.32 4.65
N THR A 333 9.59 25.22 4.10
CA THR A 333 9.23 26.47 4.77
C THR A 333 7.82 26.35 5.30
N LEU A 334 7.67 26.26 6.62
CA LEU A 334 6.40 26.26 7.32
C LEU A 334 5.79 27.66 7.34
N PRO A 335 4.46 27.77 7.36
CA PRO A 335 3.78 29.04 7.59
C PRO A 335 4.23 29.75 8.87
N PRO A 336 4.02 31.07 8.98
CA PRO A 336 4.35 31.81 10.19
C PRO A 336 3.64 31.26 11.44
N PRO A 337 4.17 31.47 12.67
CA PRO A 337 3.58 30.92 13.90
C PRO A 337 2.12 31.23 14.11
N ALA A 338 1.67 32.43 13.71
CA ALA A 338 0.27 32.84 13.83
C ALA A 338 -0.66 31.99 12.94
N GLU A 339 -0.20 31.61 11.76
CA GLU A 339 -0.93 30.74 10.85
C GLU A 339 -0.83 29.27 11.31
N MET A 340 0.37 28.81 11.69
CA MET A 340 0.57 27.48 12.27
C MET A 340 -0.34 27.23 13.49
N ALA A 341 -0.65 28.26 14.26
CA ALA A 341 -1.56 28.15 15.40
C ALA A 341 -3.01 27.86 15.01
N THR A 342 -3.40 28.11 13.76
CA THR A 342 -4.76 27.86 13.27
C THR A 342 -5.01 26.41 12.86
N TYR A 343 -3.96 25.66 12.53
CA TYR A 343 -4.10 24.28 12.08
C TYR A 343 -4.32 23.32 13.27
N ASP A 344 -5.23 22.38 13.08
CA ASP A 344 -5.52 21.28 14.01
C ASP A 344 -5.26 19.90 13.40
N THR A 345 -4.88 19.89 12.12
CA THR A 345 -4.67 18.65 11.38
C THR A 345 -3.36 18.73 10.58
N LEU A 346 -2.57 17.66 10.72
CA LEU A 346 -1.39 17.37 9.91
C LEU A 346 -1.52 15.95 9.34
N VAL A 347 -1.58 15.85 8.02
CA VAL A 347 -1.53 14.59 7.31
C VAL A 347 -0.24 14.50 6.52
N ILE A 348 0.49 13.40 6.68
CA ILE A 348 1.62 13.04 5.80
C ILE A 348 1.05 12.25 4.63
N ASP A 349 1.34 12.68 3.40
CA ASP A 349 0.93 12.03 2.14
C ASP A 349 2.19 11.60 1.39
N ILE A 350 2.38 10.28 1.23
CA ILE A 350 3.55 9.68 0.61
C ILE A 350 3.11 8.75 -0.51
N ASP A 351 3.75 8.89 -1.68
CA ASP A 351 3.63 7.99 -2.82
C ASP A 351 5.02 7.48 -3.19
N LEU A 352 5.25 6.18 -3.02
CA LEU A 352 6.49 5.50 -3.37
C LEU A 352 6.25 4.63 -4.61
N ARG A 353 6.89 4.99 -5.70
CA ARG A 353 6.78 4.27 -6.97
C ARG A 353 8.08 3.61 -7.36
N CYS A 354 7.98 2.56 -8.15
CA CYS A 354 9.16 1.98 -8.76
C CYS A 354 9.85 3.01 -9.67
N PRO A 355 11.20 3.04 -9.72
CA PRO A 355 11.94 4.00 -10.52
C PRO A 355 11.61 3.97 -12.01
N ASN A 356 11.28 2.80 -12.55
CA ASN A 356 10.90 2.63 -13.95
C ASN A 356 9.43 2.21 -14.08
N PRO A 357 8.53 3.10 -14.55
CA PRO A 357 7.11 2.79 -14.68
C PRO A 357 6.78 1.81 -15.82
N ASN A 358 7.75 1.48 -16.69
CA ASN A 358 7.57 0.68 -17.91
C ASN A 358 7.70 -0.82 -17.72
N ILE A 359 8.35 -1.26 -16.63
CA ILE A 359 8.65 -2.66 -16.37
C ILE A 359 7.91 -3.16 -15.14
N PRO A 360 7.76 -4.47 -14.95
CA PRO A 360 7.12 -5.04 -13.77
C PRO A 360 7.72 -4.54 -12.45
N GLU A 361 6.93 -4.58 -11.39
CA GLU A 361 7.37 -4.16 -10.04
C GLU A 361 8.52 -5.02 -9.47
N PRO A 362 8.51 -6.37 -9.63
CA PRO A 362 9.62 -7.21 -9.15
C PRO A 362 10.94 -6.90 -9.86
N GLY A 363 11.99 -6.67 -9.07
CA GLY A 363 13.31 -6.30 -9.56
C GLY A 363 13.45 -4.82 -9.97
N ASN A 364 12.40 -4.04 -9.77
CA ASN A 364 12.30 -2.61 -10.07
C ASN A 364 11.96 -1.80 -8.81
N CYS A 365 10.89 -2.18 -8.09
CA CYS A 365 10.65 -1.68 -6.74
C CYS A 365 11.55 -2.40 -5.72
N GLY A 366 11.79 -1.75 -4.58
CA GLY A 366 12.55 -2.30 -3.45
C GLY A 366 12.03 -3.68 -2.99
N ALA A 367 12.96 -4.52 -2.53
CA ALA A 367 12.70 -5.92 -2.25
C ALA A 367 12.34 -6.21 -0.77
N TRP A 368 12.39 -5.21 0.12
CA TRP A 368 12.37 -5.43 1.56
C TRP A 368 11.35 -4.55 2.28
N ASP A 369 10.87 -5.04 3.42
CA ASP A 369 9.95 -4.39 4.34
C ASP A 369 10.69 -3.57 5.42
N TYR A 370 11.49 -2.63 4.99
CA TYR A 370 12.23 -1.77 5.91
C TYR A 370 11.35 -0.78 6.66
N LEU A 371 11.74 -0.46 7.89
CA LEU A 371 11.25 0.71 8.61
C LEU A 371 11.59 1.98 7.85
N ALA A 372 10.56 2.76 7.56
CA ALA A 372 10.71 4.06 6.92
C ALA A 372 10.25 5.17 7.86
N HIS A 373 11.12 6.13 8.11
CA HIS A 373 10.91 7.20 9.09
C HIS A 373 10.92 8.57 8.45
N LEU A 374 9.88 9.34 8.68
CA LEU A 374 9.93 10.79 8.44
C LEU A 374 10.34 11.50 9.73
N ARG A 375 11.48 12.15 9.72
CA ARG A 375 12.05 12.85 10.87
C ARG A 375 12.17 14.34 10.63
N LEU A 376 11.95 15.09 11.70
CA LEU A 376 12.27 16.50 11.80
C LEU A 376 13.64 16.64 12.48
N LEU A 377 14.61 17.21 11.79
CA LEU A 377 15.93 17.42 12.35
C LEU A 377 15.94 18.64 13.30
N PRO A 378 16.87 18.70 14.26
CA PRO A 378 17.10 19.89 15.09
C PRO A 378 17.31 21.13 14.23
N GLU A 379 16.88 22.29 14.71
CA GLU A 379 17.10 23.57 14.02
C GLU A 379 18.59 23.97 13.99
N ASP A 380 19.27 23.70 15.07
CA ASP A 380 20.73 23.87 15.16
C ASP A 380 21.42 22.58 14.68
N PRO A 381 22.15 22.62 13.55
CA PRO A 381 22.87 21.44 13.05
C PRO A 381 23.92 20.88 14.01
N GLU A 382 24.41 21.72 14.96
CA GLU A 382 25.38 21.32 15.98
C GLU A 382 24.68 20.78 17.27
N SER A 383 23.34 20.79 17.31
CA SER A 383 22.61 20.22 18.44
C SER A 383 22.83 18.72 18.54
N THR A 384 22.95 18.25 19.77
CA THR A 384 23.02 16.83 20.12
C THR A 384 21.62 16.22 20.36
N ASP A 385 20.57 17.00 20.19
CA ASP A 385 19.20 16.52 20.35
C ASP A 385 18.85 15.47 19.28
N ALA A 386 18.16 14.44 19.69
CA ALA A 386 17.70 13.43 18.74
C ALA A 386 16.64 14.01 17.77
N PRO A 387 16.68 13.63 16.48
CA PRO A 387 15.62 13.97 15.54
C PRO A 387 14.24 13.49 16.03
N ILE A 388 13.21 14.28 15.76
CA ILE A 388 11.83 13.94 16.12
C ILE A 388 11.20 13.12 15.01
N GLU A 389 10.77 11.90 15.31
CA GLU A 389 10.00 11.08 14.37
C GLU A 389 8.58 11.64 14.24
N LEU A 390 8.24 12.13 13.05
CA LEU A 390 6.89 12.62 12.72
C LEU A 390 5.96 11.50 12.33
N ALA A 391 6.48 10.50 11.57
CA ALA A 391 5.69 9.39 11.03
C ALA A 391 6.58 8.18 10.77
N ARG A 392 5.98 6.99 10.84
CA ARG A 392 6.62 5.71 10.52
C ARG A 392 5.80 4.91 9.53
N PHE A 393 6.48 4.28 8.60
CA PHE A 393 5.92 3.45 7.56
C PHE A 393 6.75 2.19 7.39
N ILE A 394 6.19 1.18 6.74
CA ILE A 394 6.92 -0.04 6.38
C ILE A 394 6.90 -0.16 4.86
N THR A 395 8.05 -0.24 4.23
CA THR A 395 8.14 -0.45 2.78
C THR A 395 7.57 -1.81 2.38
N SER A 396 7.20 -1.96 1.13
CA SER A 396 6.62 -3.21 0.61
C SER A 396 7.66 -4.03 -0.14
N TYR A 397 7.48 -5.35 -0.16
CA TYR A 397 8.26 -6.22 -1.03
C TYR A 397 7.84 -6.07 -2.49
N HIS A 398 8.66 -5.44 -3.31
CA HIS A 398 8.50 -5.33 -4.76
C HIS A 398 7.17 -4.71 -5.24
N ARG A 399 6.52 -3.85 -4.45
CA ARG A 399 5.27 -3.20 -4.81
C ARG A 399 5.35 -1.67 -4.62
N GLU A 400 4.62 -0.95 -5.45
CA GLU A 400 4.35 0.47 -5.23
C GLU A 400 3.41 0.64 -4.04
N THR A 401 3.59 1.74 -3.28
CA THR A 401 2.78 2.03 -2.10
C THR A 401 2.39 3.50 -2.07
N ARG A 402 1.18 3.77 -1.55
CA ARG A 402 0.75 5.11 -1.23
C ARG A 402 0.13 5.14 0.16
N TRP A 403 0.63 6.02 0.99
CA TRP A 403 0.16 6.18 2.37
C TRP A 403 -0.28 7.61 2.66
N THR A 404 -1.29 7.72 3.48
CA THR A 404 -1.65 8.97 4.14
C THR A 404 -1.83 8.66 5.62
N LEU A 405 -1.21 9.46 6.48
CA LEU A 405 -1.24 9.24 7.91
C LEU A 405 -1.53 10.55 8.64
N ASP A 406 -2.58 10.56 9.46
CA ASP A 406 -2.87 11.67 10.37
C ASP A 406 -1.91 11.61 11.56
N VAL A 407 -1.04 12.60 11.63
CA VAL A 407 -0.07 12.79 12.71
C VAL A 407 -0.27 14.16 13.40
N SER A 408 -1.51 14.59 13.50
CA SER A 408 -1.86 15.90 14.06
C SER A 408 -1.22 16.23 15.42
N PRO A 409 -1.00 15.29 16.35
CA PRO A 409 -0.25 15.58 17.58
C PRO A 409 1.16 16.12 17.33
N MET A 410 1.80 15.77 16.22
CA MET A 410 3.14 16.25 15.85
C MET A 410 3.16 17.74 15.44
N LEU A 411 2.01 18.37 15.24
CA LEU A 411 1.92 19.83 15.06
C LEU A 411 2.61 20.59 16.22
N ALA A 412 2.66 20.02 17.42
CA ALA A 412 3.34 20.64 18.56
C ALA A 412 4.80 20.99 18.24
N HIS A 413 5.49 20.18 17.43
CA HIS A 413 6.88 20.40 17.03
C HIS A 413 7.05 21.37 15.85
N LEU A 414 5.95 21.74 15.19
CA LEU A 414 5.95 22.60 13.99
C LEU A 414 5.38 24.01 14.25
N ARG A 415 4.87 24.27 15.46
CA ARG A 415 4.21 25.53 15.81
C ARG A 415 5.05 26.79 15.64
N ALA A 416 6.37 26.67 15.76
CA ALA A 416 7.28 27.79 15.58
C ALA A 416 7.33 28.31 14.13
N GLY A 417 6.87 27.51 13.17
CA GLY A 417 6.98 27.87 11.75
C GLY A 417 8.42 27.92 11.25
N GLY A 418 8.64 28.68 10.18
CA GLY A 418 9.98 28.92 9.65
C GLY A 418 10.56 27.75 8.82
N THR A 419 11.84 27.84 8.50
CA THR A 419 12.51 26.80 7.71
C THR A 419 12.90 25.61 8.60
N ARG A 420 12.51 24.43 8.20
CA ARG A 420 12.78 23.19 8.94
C ARG A 420 13.36 22.14 7.99
N THR A 421 14.27 21.33 8.48
CA THR A 421 14.85 20.23 7.72
C THR A 421 14.12 18.94 8.03
N LEU A 422 13.59 18.30 6.97
CA LEU A 422 13.02 16.95 7.03
C LEU A 422 14.06 15.94 6.55
N ARG A 423 14.07 14.79 7.17
CA ARG A 423 14.82 13.61 6.75
C ARG A 423 13.86 12.45 6.55
N TRP A 424 13.95 11.84 5.38
CA TRP A 424 13.25 10.61 5.02
C TRP A 424 14.26 9.48 4.95
N ASP A 425 14.18 8.51 5.86
CA ASP A 425 14.99 7.30 5.91
C ASP A 425 14.11 6.11 5.56
N PHE A 426 14.46 5.29 4.57
CA PHE A 426 13.59 4.19 4.14
C PHE A 426 14.34 2.93 3.69
N ALA A 427 15.66 2.95 3.69
CA ALA A 427 16.49 1.78 3.44
C ALA A 427 17.88 1.96 4.09
N PRO A 428 18.59 0.89 4.43
CA PRO A 428 19.95 0.96 4.90
C PRO A 428 20.95 1.21 3.76
N SER A 429 22.07 1.87 4.06
CA SER A 429 23.09 2.20 3.06
C SER A 429 23.76 0.97 2.42
N TRP A 430 23.76 -0.15 3.12
CA TRP A 430 24.30 -1.42 2.61
C TRP A 430 23.32 -2.20 1.72
N ASN A 431 22.05 -1.81 1.67
CA ASN A 431 21.01 -2.40 0.82
C ASN A 431 20.00 -1.34 0.38
N THR A 432 20.43 -0.46 -0.51
CA THR A 432 19.61 0.65 -0.99
C THR A 432 18.39 0.16 -1.78
N GLN A 433 17.27 0.87 -1.66
CA GLN A 433 16.00 0.53 -2.29
C GLN A 433 15.48 1.74 -3.11
N PRO A 434 16.01 1.99 -4.32
CA PRO A 434 15.62 3.15 -5.10
C PRO A 434 14.11 3.23 -5.34
N THR A 435 13.50 4.37 -5.02
CA THR A 435 12.07 4.66 -5.23
C THR A 435 11.88 6.07 -5.75
N ALA A 436 10.98 6.25 -6.73
CA ALA A 436 10.49 7.57 -7.08
C ALA A 436 9.51 8.01 -5.98
N THR A 437 9.90 9.01 -5.21
CA THR A 437 9.24 9.42 -3.97
C THR A 437 8.52 10.74 -4.14
N ARG A 438 7.22 10.79 -3.86
CA ARG A 438 6.51 12.02 -3.58
C ARG A 438 6.11 12.04 -2.10
N LEU A 439 6.47 13.11 -1.39
CA LEU A 439 6.14 13.28 0.02
C LEU A 439 5.69 14.71 0.29
N ALA A 440 4.52 14.86 0.89
CA ALA A 440 3.96 16.15 1.25
C ALA A 440 3.41 16.17 2.69
N LEU A 441 3.53 17.31 3.35
CA LEU A 441 2.85 17.65 4.58
C LEU A 441 1.59 18.45 4.22
N ARG A 442 0.43 18.02 4.68
CA ARG A 442 -0.87 18.67 4.44
C ARG A 442 -1.42 19.23 5.75
N LEU A 443 -1.36 20.55 5.88
CA LEU A 443 -1.82 21.28 7.04
C LEU A 443 -3.25 21.80 6.80
N SER A 444 -4.17 21.54 7.72
CA SER A 444 -5.54 22.04 7.59
C SER A 444 -6.19 22.32 8.95
N ASN A 445 -7.31 23.03 8.92
CA ASN A 445 -8.18 23.21 10.09
C ASN A 445 -9.52 22.49 9.84
N ARG A 446 -9.65 21.29 10.37
CA ARG A 446 -10.85 20.45 10.28
C ARG A 446 -11.81 20.64 11.45
N LYS A 447 -11.58 21.66 12.25
CA LYS A 447 -12.39 22.02 13.43
C LYS A 447 -12.44 20.89 14.47
N LYS A 448 -11.33 20.17 14.64
CA LYS A 448 -11.21 19.11 15.67
C LYS A 448 -11.25 19.67 17.10
N GLY A 449 -11.07 20.97 17.26
CA GLY A 449 -11.05 21.64 18.57
C GLY A 449 -9.82 21.32 19.41
N ALA A 450 -8.82 20.65 18.85
CA ALA A 450 -7.55 20.33 19.50
C ALA A 450 -6.41 21.00 18.76
N HIS A 451 -5.61 21.80 19.45
CA HIS A 451 -4.43 22.47 18.92
C HIS A 451 -3.21 22.05 19.74
N PRO A 452 -2.49 20.98 19.37
CA PRO A 452 -1.32 20.52 20.10
C PRO A 452 -0.27 21.62 20.20
N THR A 453 0.15 21.96 21.42
CA THR A 453 1.12 23.04 21.68
C THR A 453 2.42 22.55 22.26
N THR A 454 2.38 21.39 22.91
CA THR A 454 3.54 20.83 23.61
C THR A 454 3.56 19.34 23.39
N ALA A 455 4.71 18.79 23.05
CA ALA A 455 4.98 17.36 23.03
C ALA A 455 6.28 17.09 23.78
N VAL A 456 6.30 16.02 24.57
CA VAL A 456 7.45 15.62 25.37
C VAL A 456 7.82 14.19 24.95
N PRO A 457 9.00 13.97 24.39
CA PRO A 457 9.50 12.61 24.12
C PRO A 457 9.63 11.82 25.43
N LEU A 458 9.15 10.59 25.44
CA LEU A 458 9.19 9.74 26.62
C LEU A 458 10.23 8.63 26.45
N TYR A 459 9.98 7.73 25.50
CA TYR A 459 10.79 6.53 25.30
C TYR A 459 11.07 6.32 23.82
N PHE A 460 12.26 5.82 23.54
CA PHE A 460 12.63 5.19 22.28
C PHE A 460 12.64 3.67 22.51
N GLY A 461 12.41 2.89 21.47
CA GLY A 461 12.43 1.45 21.55
C GLY A 461 13.78 0.90 22.00
N GLY A 462 13.85 -0.41 22.17
CA GLY A 462 15.06 -1.12 22.60
C GLY A 462 14.93 -2.60 22.30
N ALA A 463 16.01 -3.37 22.56
CA ALA A 463 16.02 -4.81 22.38
C ALA A 463 14.90 -5.47 23.20
N PHE A 464 14.03 -6.22 22.52
CA PHE A 464 12.88 -6.87 23.13
C PHE A 464 13.28 -8.21 23.76
N ASN A 465 13.94 -8.15 24.91
CA ASN A 465 14.47 -9.27 25.66
C ASN A 465 14.03 -9.20 27.14
N ASP A 466 14.52 -10.10 27.98
CA ASP A 466 14.20 -10.18 29.41
C ASP A 466 14.61 -8.96 30.23
N THR A 467 15.47 -8.09 29.70
CA THR A 467 15.84 -6.80 30.32
C THR A 467 15.02 -5.60 29.79
N TYR A 468 14.20 -5.79 28.76
CA TYR A 468 13.45 -4.70 28.09
C TYR A 468 12.69 -3.84 29.10
N ASN A 469 11.93 -4.44 30.00
CA ASN A 469 11.10 -3.72 30.98
C ASN A 469 11.92 -2.92 31.99
N ALA A 470 13.12 -3.40 32.35
CA ALA A 470 14.01 -2.72 33.26
C ALA A 470 14.74 -1.54 32.60
N SER A 471 14.73 -1.46 31.29
CA SER A 471 15.39 -0.39 30.51
C SER A 471 14.63 0.92 30.51
N PHE A 472 13.35 0.92 30.94
CA PHE A 472 12.47 2.09 30.88
C PHE A 472 12.13 2.58 32.29
N ALA A 473 12.91 3.53 32.79
CA ALA A 473 12.62 4.17 34.08
C ALA A 473 11.42 5.12 33.97
N PRO A 474 10.65 5.33 35.05
CA PRO A 474 9.60 6.33 35.09
C PRO A 474 10.15 7.74 34.79
N ILE A 475 9.37 8.50 34.01
CA ILE A 475 9.66 9.89 33.65
C ILE A 475 8.60 10.80 34.26
N ASP A 476 9.05 11.85 34.95
CA ASP A 476 8.17 12.91 35.44
C ASP A 476 7.92 13.92 34.33
N VAL A 477 6.66 14.09 33.93
CA VAL A 477 6.25 14.99 32.86
C VAL A 477 5.46 16.17 33.44
N PRO A 478 5.99 17.41 33.36
CA PRO A 478 5.24 18.59 33.79
C PRO A 478 4.07 18.85 32.81
N ILE A 479 2.85 18.84 33.34
CA ILE A 479 1.67 19.18 32.56
C ILE A 479 1.39 20.68 32.70
N PRO A 480 1.35 21.45 31.59
CA PRO A 480 1.02 22.87 31.64
C PRO A 480 -0.38 23.09 32.26
N ALA A 481 -0.50 24.04 33.15
CA ALA A 481 -1.81 24.36 33.78
C ALA A 481 -2.88 24.83 32.77
N THR A 482 -2.47 25.25 31.58
CA THR A 482 -3.33 25.63 30.45
C THR A 482 -3.75 24.48 29.57
N ALA A 483 -3.20 23.28 29.81
CA ALA A 483 -3.56 22.10 29.01
C ALA A 483 -5.03 21.72 29.26
N THR A 484 -5.80 21.66 28.19
CA THR A 484 -7.22 21.25 28.21
C THR A 484 -7.37 19.78 27.80
N ARG A 485 -6.35 19.22 27.17
CA ARG A 485 -6.28 17.82 26.75
C ARG A 485 -4.84 17.33 26.84
N VAL A 486 -4.68 16.13 27.34
CA VAL A 486 -3.39 15.44 27.44
C VAL A 486 -3.53 14.05 26.81
N GLU A 487 -2.61 13.71 25.93
CA GLU A 487 -2.62 12.44 25.20
C GLU A 487 -1.29 11.72 25.37
N LEU A 488 -1.36 10.39 25.50
CA LEU A 488 -0.23 9.50 25.21
C LEU A 488 -0.28 9.15 23.74
N TYR A 489 0.80 9.42 23.03
CA TYR A 489 0.96 9.12 21.61
C TYR A 489 2.11 8.12 21.46
N ALA A 490 1.86 6.94 20.91
CA ALA A 490 2.85 5.89 20.78
C ALA A 490 2.85 5.30 19.37
N VAL A 491 4.02 5.26 18.72
CA VAL A 491 4.27 4.56 17.47
C VAL A 491 5.02 3.28 17.81
N ILE A 492 4.37 2.12 17.63
CA ILE A 492 4.88 0.83 18.10
C ILE A 492 5.08 -0.09 16.90
N THR A 493 6.32 -0.57 16.74
CA THR A 493 6.66 -1.63 15.78
C THR A 493 7.63 -2.58 16.46
N GLY A 494 7.29 -3.87 16.50
CA GLY A 494 8.18 -4.91 17.00
C GLY A 494 8.92 -5.56 15.84
N HIS A 495 10.23 -5.73 15.96
CA HIS A 495 11.06 -6.44 15.00
C HIS A 495 11.84 -7.54 15.71
N GLY A 496 11.99 -8.69 15.05
CA GLY A 496 12.67 -9.84 15.60
C GLY A 496 14.19 -9.68 15.50
N ALA A 497 14.81 -9.23 16.58
CA ALA A 497 16.27 -9.16 16.69
C ALA A 497 16.82 -10.11 17.75
N GLU A 498 15.96 -10.78 18.52
CA GLU A 498 16.34 -11.73 19.58
C GLU A 498 16.02 -13.19 19.14
N THR A 499 16.56 -14.15 19.87
CA THR A 499 16.48 -15.59 19.52
C THR A 499 15.04 -16.10 19.36
N SER A 500 14.09 -15.53 20.10
CA SER A 500 12.67 -15.95 20.03
C SER A 500 11.89 -15.28 18.92
N GLN A 501 12.39 -14.17 18.39
CA GLN A 501 11.71 -13.28 17.43
C GLN A 501 10.32 -12.82 17.89
N CYS A 502 10.09 -12.78 19.20
CA CYS A 502 8.78 -12.50 19.78
C CYS A 502 8.38 -11.02 19.70
N ALA A 503 9.29 -10.09 19.49
CA ALA A 503 8.94 -8.72 19.17
C ALA A 503 8.11 -8.64 17.87
N GLU A 504 8.43 -9.49 16.89
CA GLU A 504 7.83 -9.46 15.56
C GLU A 504 6.72 -10.48 15.39
N PHE A 505 6.92 -11.75 15.83
CA PHE A 505 6.06 -12.86 15.44
C PHE A 505 5.30 -13.55 16.60
N CYS A 506 5.33 -13.02 17.82
CA CYS A 506 4.54 -13.55 18.92
C CYS A 506 3.50 -12.52 19.39
N ASN A 507 2.32 -13.01 19.80
CA ASN A 507 1.33 -12.14 20.44
C ASN A 507 1.93 -11.54 21.72
N HIS A 508 1.91 -10.22 21.81
CA HIS A 508 2.42 -9.46 22.94
C HIS A 508 1.60 -8.21 23.20
N ALA A 509 1.94 -7.49 24.25
CA ALA A 509 1.31 -6.22 24.58
C ALA A 509 2.32 -5.25 25.20
N HIS A 510 2.08 -3.96 25.03
CA HIS A 510 2.77 -2.87 25.70
C HIS A 510 1.84 -2.24 26.72
N GLU A 511 2.32 -2.11 27.97
CA GLU A 511 1.59 -1.44 29.04
C GLU A 511 2.30 -0.15 29.42
N PHE A 512 1.57 0.95 29.43
CA PHE A 512 2.03 2.25 29.91
C PHE A 512 1.27 2.59 31.18
N THR A 513 1.99 2.85 32.26
CA THR A 513 1.38 3.24 33.54
C THR A 513 1.54 4.74 33.74
N VAL A 514 0.41 5.45 33.88
CA VAL A 514 0.36 6.90 34.11
C VAL A 514 -0.29 7.17 35.47
N ASN A 515 0.43 7.75 36.42
CA ASN A 515 -0.04 7.99 37.78
C ASN A 515 -0.64 6.73 38.46
N GLY A 516 -0.05 5.56 38.16
CA GLY A 516 -0.52 4.27 38.69
C GLY A 516 -1.69 3.65 37.92
N GLN A 517 -2.23 4.30 36.90
CA GLN A 517 -3.26 3.77 36.01
C GLN A 517 -2.63 3.09 34.80
N PRO A 518 -2.87 1.79 34.53
CA PRO A 518 -2.33 1.10 33.38
C PRO A 518 -3.15 1.36 32.11
N TYR A 519 -2.44 1.46 30.99
CA TYR A 519 -2.98 1.55 29.62
C TYR A 519 -2.31 0.49 28.77
N LEU A 520 -3.08 -0.45 28.23
CA LEU A 520 -2.58 -1.62 27.53
C LEU A 520 -2.84 -1.53 26.03
N LYS A 521 -1.78 -1.63 25.23
CA LYS A 521 -1.84 -1.84 23.78
C LYS A 521 -1.51 -3.31 23.48
N SER A 522 -2.51 -4.08 23.10
CA SER A 522 -2.33 -5.48 22.72
C SER A 522 -2.11 -5.64 21.22
N HIS A 523 -1.31 -6.65 20.85
CA HIS A 523 -1.05 -7.09 19.49
C HIS A 523 -1.44 -8.57 19.35
N PRO A 524 -2.75 -8.90 19.26
CA PRO A 524 -3.23 -10.28 19.34
C PRO A 524 -3.11 -11.07 18.03
N THR A 525 -2.85 -10.40 16.92
CA THR A 525 -2.77 -11.03 15.57
C THR A 525 -1.35 -11.31 15.11
N VAL A 526 -0.36 -10.93 15.89
CA VAL A 526 1.07 -11.04 15.56
C VAL A 526 1.49 -12.49 15.28
N GLY A 527 1.03 -13.44 16.10
CA GLY A 527 1.34 -14.85 15.93
C GLY A 527 0.51 -15.57 14.85
N LEU A 528 -0.31 -14.86 14.06
CA LEU A 528 -1.14 -15.47 13.03
C LEU A 528 -0.40 -15.53 11.69
N ALA A 529 -0.41 -16.70 11.05
CA ALA A 529 0.23 -16.92 9.76
C ALA A 529 -0.35 -16.05 8.62
N THR A 530 -1.55 -15.49 8.79
CA THR A 530 -2.21 -14.60 7.83
C THR A 530 -2.69 -13.32 8.50
N GLY A 531 -1.99 -12.86 9.54
CA GLY A 531 -2.43 -11.74 10.37
C GLY A 531 -2.51 -10.40 9.65
N CYS A 532 -1.74 -10.21 8.56
CA CYS A 532 -1.76 -8.99 7.75
C CYS A 532 -2.81 -9.00 6.62
N VAL A 533 -3.35 -10.15 6.22
CA VAL A 533 -4.36 -10.21 5.15
C VAL A 533 -5.63 -9.38 5.47
N PRO A 534 -6.19 -9.36 6.69
CA PRO A 534 -7.31 -8.49 7.01
C PRO A 534 -7.04 -6.99 6.90
N GLU A 535 -5.77 -6.57 6.86
CA GLU A 535 -5.36 -5.18 6.75
C GLU A 535 -5.47 -4.60 5.33
N LEU A 536 -5.81 -5.43 4.33
CA LEU A 536 -6.12 -4.99 2.96
C LEU A 536 -7.18 -3.87 2.94
N LYS A 537 -8.20 -3.99 3.78
CA LYS A 537 -9.25 -2.96 3.95
C LYS A 537 -8.73 -1.64 4.52
N ASN A 538 -7.56 -1.67 5.18
CA ASN A 538 -6.85 -0.51 5.71
C ASN A 538 -5.72 -0.08 4.77
N ARG A 539 -5.78 -0.48 3.51
CA ARG A 539 -4.83 -0.13 2.43
C ARG A 539 -3.41 -0.68 2.64
N MET A 540 -3.28 -1.81 3.30
CA MET A 540 -2.05 -2.59 3.25
C MET A 540 -1.90 -3.16 1.83
N VAL A 541 -0.74 -2.98 1.22
CA VAL A 541 -0.48 -3.41 -0.17
C VAL A 541 -0.52 -4.94 -0.28
N PRO A 542 -1.39 -5.52 -1.13
CA PRO A 542 -1.51 -6.97 -1.26
C PRO A 542 -0.43 -7.60 -2.13
N ASN A 543 -0.39 -8.94 -2.10
CA ASN A 543 0.27 -9.77 -3.11
C ASN A 543 1.74 -9.38 -3.35
N GLN A 544 2.42 -8.99 -2.30
CA GLN A 544 3.85 -8.72 -2.29
C GLN A 544 4.64 -10.02 -2.48
N TYR A 545 5.94 -9.95 -2.73
CA TYR A 545 6.78 -11.11 -3.02
C TYR A 545 7.50 -11.70 -1.79
N GLY A 546 7.52 -10.99 -0.68
CA GLY A 546 8.11 -11.45 0.59
C GLY A 546 7.08 -12.08 1.54
N THR A 547 7.36 -12.02 2.82
CA THR A 547 6.53 -12.64 3.88
C THR A 547 5.41 -11.72 4.39
N TRP A 548 4.82 -10.92 3.51
CA TRP A 548 3.89 -9.83 3.80
C TRP A 548 2.62 -10.24 4.58
N TRP A 549 2.19 -11.47 4.49
CA TRP A 549 0.91 -11.96 5.05
C TRP A 549 0.98 -12.33 6.53
N TYR A 550 2.17 -12.57 7.09
CA TYR A 550 2.31 -12.89 8.51
C TYR A 550 1.92 -11.68 9.37
N GLY A 551 1.22 -11.95 10.48
CA GLY A 551 1.00 -10.95 11.51
C GLY A 551 2.34 -10.49 12.11
N ARG A 552 2.43 -9.20 12.40
CA ARG A 552 3.62 -8.56 12.98
C ARG A 552 3.27 -7.67 14.17
N GLY A 553 4.29 -7.25 14.90
CA GLY A 553 4.16 -6.48 16.13
C GLY A 553 3.77 -5.01 15.92
N GLY A 554 2.51 -4.79 15.51
CA GLY A 554 1.95 -3.45 15.33
C GLY A 554 2.08 -2.88 13.92
N TRP A 555 2.47 -3.69 12.92
CA TRP A 555 2.67 -3.27 11.54
C TRP A 555 2.41 -4.40 10.53
N CYS A 556 2.32 -4.04 9.26
CA CYS A 556 2.38 -4.97 8.13
C CYS A 556 3.24 -4.36 7.02
N PRO A 557 3.97 -5.17 6.23
CA PRO A 557 4.70 -4.68 5.07
C PRO A 557 3.78 -3.92 4.10
N GLY A 558 4.22 -2.75 3.63
CA GLY A 558 3.40 -1.91 2.76
C GLY A 558 2.28 -1.16 3.49
N GLN A 559 2.43 -0.89 4.79
CA GLN A 559 1.44 -0.18 5.61
C GLN A 559 2.06 1.03 6.32
N ALA A 560 1.25 2.08 6.53
CA ALA A 560 1.56 3.14 7.48
C ALA A 560 1.36 2.64 8.91
N VAL A 561 2.28 2.97 9.82
CA VAL A 561 2.16 2.59 11.23
C VAL A 561 1.22 3.57 11.93
N THR A 562 0.00 3.14 12.18
CA THR A 562 -0.99 3.97 12.87
C THR A 562 -0.61 4.17 14.34
N PRO A 563 -0.42 5.41 14.79
CA PRO A 563 -0.13 5.69 16.19
C PRO A 563 -1.25 5.23 17.11
N TRP A 564 -0.88 4.73 18.28
CA TRP A 564 -1.81 4.47 19.35
C TRP A 564 -1.94 5.71 20.23
N VAL A 565 -3.12 6.29 20.24
CA VAL A 565 -3.42 7.53 20.97
C VAL A 565 -4.38 7.25 22.11
N VAL A 566 -4.04 7.70 23.30
CA VAL A 566 -4.86 7.54 24.51
C VAL A 566 -5.09 8.89 25.16
N ASP A 567 -6.36 9.24 25.40
CA ASP A 567 -6.70 10.43 26.17
C ASP A 567 -6.42 10.19 27.66
N LEU A 568 -5.48 10.95 28.19
CA LEU A 568 -5.04 10.92 29.58
C LEU A 568 -5.64 12.05 30.42
N THR A 569 -6.45 12.93 29.85
CA THR A 569 -6.90 14.17 30.49
C THR A 569 -7.51 13.93 31.86
N ALA A 570 -8.32 12.88 32.02
CA ALA A 570 -8.92 12.54 33.30
C ALA A 570 -7.94 11.94 34.33
N THR A 571 -6.85 11.34 33.87
CA THR A 571 -5.82 10.69 34.73
C THR A 571 -4.78 11.70 35.21
N VAL A 572 -4.49 12.71 34.36
CA VAL A 572 -3.52 13.75 34.66
C VAL A 572 -4.22 15.08 34.94
N ALA A 573 -5.14 15.09 35.89
CA ALA A 573 -5.79 16.35 36.32
C ALA A 573 -4.67 17.37 36.65
N PRO A 574 -4.77 18.62 36.15
CA PRO A 574 -3.77 19.64 36.44
C PRO A 574 -3.68 19.85 37.95
N ALA A 575 -2.45 19.65 38.48
CA ALA A 575 -2.21 19.91 39.89
C ALA A 575 -2.30 21.42 40.17
N PRO A 576 -2.82 21.84 41.35
CA PRO A 576 -2.69 23.20 41.76
C PRO A 576 -1.18 23.57 41.87
N PRO A 577 -0.78 24.81 41.54
CA PRO A 577 0.63 25.19 41.55
C PRO A 577 1.24 25.12 42.93
N PRO A 578 2.52 24.71 43.09
CA PRO A 578 3.51 24.36 42.09
C PRO A 578 3.42 22.91 41.59
N PRO A 579 3.98 22.61 40.42
CA PRO A 579 3.64 21.44 39.61
C PRO A 579 3.95 20.13 40.31
N SER A 580 2.97 19.22 40.32
CA SER A 580 3.23 17.82 40.58
C SER A 580 3.74 17.19 39.27
N ALA A 581 4.86 16.50 39.35
CA ALA A 581 5.36 15.72 38.24
C ALA A 581 4.49 14.44 38.08
N THR A 582 4.14 14.13 36.85
CA THR A 582 3.42 12.90 36.50
C THR A 582 4.41 11.85 36.05
N ALA A 583 4.45 10.73 36.75
CA ALA A 583 5.33 9.63 36.35
C ALA A 583 4.63 8.76 35.27
N VAL A 584 5.30 8.58 34.14
CA VAL A 584 4.92 7.61 33.13
C VAL A 584 5.94 6.47 33.16
N SER A 585 5.46 5.25 33.40
CA SER A 585 6.31 4.06 33.33
C SER A 585 5.80 3.10 32.28
N SER A 586 6.69 2.42 31.58
CA SER A 586 6.35 1.30 30.71
C SER A 586 6.52 0.00 31.53
N ALA A 587 5.53 -0.87 31.51
CA ALA A 587 5.61 -2.18 32.11
C ALA A 587 5.46 -3.29 31.05
N ALA A 588 5.96 -4.44 31.41
CA ALA A 588 6.25 -5.59 30.58
C ALA A 588 5.19 -6.03 29.57
N PRO A 589 5.63 -6.55 28.41
CA PRO A 589 4.83 -7.50 27.69
C PRO A 589 4.57 -8.73 28.58
N ARG A 590 3.32 -9.14 28.62
CA ARG A 590 2.92 -10.38 29.30
C ARG A 590 3.40 -11.56 28.44
N PRO A 591 4.15 -12.52 28.98
CA PRO A 591 4.51 -13.70 28.20
C PRO A 591 3.26 -14.43 27.71
N PRO A 592 3.31 -15.08 26.54
CA PRO A 592 2.21 -15.88 26.06
C PRO A 592 1.85 -16.95 27.09
N PRO A 593 0.56 -17.33 27.22
CA PRO A 593 0.18 -18.41 28.10
C PRO A 593 0.91 -19.68 27.67
N THR A 594 1.56 -20.34 28.61
CA THR A 594 2.21 -21.63 28.41
C THR A 594 1.20 -22.59 27.77
N PRO A 595 1.53 -23.28 26.68
CA PRO A 595 0.63 -24.26 26.10
C PRO A 595 0.31 -25.30 27.20
N ALA A 596 -0.98 -25.53 27.43
CA ALA A 596 -1.43 -26.58 28.34
C ALA A 596 -0.91 -27.90 27.80
N THR A 597 -0.03 -28.54 28.58
CA THR A 597 0.39 -29.92 28.37
C THR A 597 -0.82 -30.81 28.59
N SER A 598 -1.33 -31.36 27.52
CA SER A 598 -2.23 -32.50 27.51
C SER A 598 -1.63 -33.62 26.70
#